data_56b9172dd54dad667161cf5ecb85cdd0
#
_entry.id   56b9172dd54dad667161cf5ecb85cdd0
#
_cell.length_a   1.000
_cell.length_b   1.000
_cell.length_c   1.000
_cell.angle_alpha   90.00
_cell.angle_beta   90.00
_cell.angle_gamma   90.00
#
_symmetry.space_group_name_H-M   'P 1'
#
loop_
_entity.id
_entity.type
_entity.pdbx_description
1 polymer ?
#
loop_
_entity_poly.entity_id
_entity_poly.type
_entity_poly.pdbx_seq_one_letter_code
_entity_poly.pdbx_strand_id
1 'polypeptide(L)'
;NSDAFDKAIEYYNDILEVDSNDFKTNLNIGVLYHNKGINLLTGTRLDLTLPEIMQLQKDHVFYMQKSLQYMTKAYQTNENHPGVIRALAGAYYSLHDDEKHEFYNQKLIKLEGTEGND
;
A
#
# COMPACT_ATOMS: atom_id res chain seq x y z
N ASN A 1 -5.03 16.42 -2.25
CA ASN A 1 -5.54 17.01 -3.47
C ASN A 1 -5.38 16.03 -4.63
N SER A 2 -6.48 15.76 -5.32
CA SER A 2 -6.54 14.80 -6.43
C SER A 2 -5.57 15.13 -7.56
N ASP A 3 -5.42 16.43 -7.87
CA ASP A 3 -4.49 16.88 -8.91
C ASP A 3 -3.03 16.62 -8.54
N ALA A 4 -2.67 16.87 -7.29
CA ALA A 4 -1.31 16.60 -6.81
C ALA A 4 -1.01 15.11 -6.82
N PHE A 5 -1.99 14.28 -6.45
CA PHE A 5 -1.85 12.82 -6.49
C PHE A 5 -1.61 12.34 -7.93
N ASP A 6 -2.44 12.81 -8.87
CA ASP A 6 -2.33 12.40 -10.28
C ASP A 6 -0.99 12.83 -10.89
N LYS A 7 -0.51 14.01 -10.57
CA LYS A 7 0.78 14.50 -11.04
C LYS A 7 1.94 13.69 -10.48
N ALA A 8 1.86 13.31 -9.20
CA ALA A 8 2.89 12.49 -8.58
C ALA A 8 2.96 11.11 -9.23
N ILE A 9 1.79 10.49 -9.47
CA ILE A 9 1.73 9.18 -10.13
C ILE A 9 2.32 9.28 -11.54
N GLU A 10 1.98 10.32 -12.29
CA GLU A 10 2.52 10.53 -13.63
C GLU A 10 4.03 10.67 -13.61
N TYR A 11 4.55 11.48 -12.70
CA TYR A 11 5.99 11.68 -12.53
C TYR A 11 6.72 10.36 -12.26
N TYR A 12 6.21 9.59 -11.31
CA TYR A 12 6.84 8.32 -10.96
C TYR A 12 6.71 7.29 -12.08
N ASN A 13 5.59 7.28 -12.82
CA ASN A 13 5.43 6.37 -13.95
C ASN A 13 6.43 6.68 -15.07
N ASP A 14 6.78 7.94 -15.27
CA ASP A 14 7.82 8.31 -16.23
C ASP A 14 9.16 7.69 -15.85
N ILE A 15 9.48 7.65 -14.55
CA ILE A 15 10.71 7.00 -14.07
C ILE A 15 10.65 5.50 -14.34
N LEU A 16 9.49 4.86 -14.09
CA LEU A 16 9.33 3.42 -14.30
C LEU A 16 9.40 3.03 -15.78
N GLU A 17 9.13 3.95 -16.71
CA GLU A 17 9.30 3.68 -18.11
C GLU A 17 10.78 3.45 -18.46
N VAL A 18 11.68 4.12 -17.72
CA VAL A 18 13.13 3.96 -17.91
C VAL A 18 13.65 2.77 -17.13
N ASP A 19 13.17 2.58 -15.89
CA ASP A 19 13.56 1.47 -15.01
C ASP A 19 12.34 0.97 -14.25
N SER A 20 11.71 -0.07 -14.76
CA SER A 20 10.47 -0.61 -14.19
C SER A 20 10.67 -1.24 -12.81
N ASN A 21 11.91 -1.52 -12.43
CA ASN A 21 12.23 -2.17 -11.16
C ASN A 21 12.86 -1.21 -10.14
N ASP A 22 12.82 0.11 -10.43
CA ASP A 22 13.37 1.08 -9.49
C ASP A 22 12.66 0.95 -8.13
N PHE A 23 13.42 0.54 -7.12
CA PHE A 23 12.87 0.26 -5.80
C PHE A 23 12.14 1.45 -5.20
N LYS A 24 12.83 2.59 -5.15
CA LYS A 24 12.30 3.79 -4.52
C LYS A 24 11.01 4.27 -5.18
N THR A 25 10.97 4.22 -6.51
CA THR A 25 9.80 4.65 -7.26
C THR A 25 8.61 3.72 -7.03
N ASN A 26 8.82 2.41 -7.08
CA ASN A 26 7.76 1.46 -6.79
C ASN A 26 7.24 1.63 -5.36
N LEU A 27 8.15 1.83 -4.40
CA LEU A 27 7.77 2.09 -3.03
C LEU A 27 6.93 3.36 -2.91
N ASN A 28 7.36 4.45 -3.54
CA ASN A 28 6.67 5.73 -3.47
C ASN A 28 5.26 5.67 -4.06
N ILE A 29 5.10 5.01 -5.20
CA ILE A 29 3.78 4.85 -5.80
C ILE A 29 2.90 3.98 -4.89
N GLY A 30 3.46 2.89 -4.38
CA GLY A 30 2.74 2.02 -3.47
C GLY A 30 2.23 2.76 -2.23
N VAL A 31 3.07 3.62 -1.65
CA VAL A 31 2.68 4.44 -0.50
C VAL A 31 1.56 5.41 -0.86
N LEU A 32 1.64 6.05 -2.02
CA LEU A 32 0.60 7.00 -2.45
C LEU A 32 -0.77 6.32 -2.58
N TYR A 33 -0.82 5.16 -3.23
CA TYR A 33 -2.07 4.41 -3.36
C TYR A 33 -2.56 3.89 -2.01
N HIS A 34 -1.65 3.40 -1.18
CA HIS A 34 -2.01 2.90 0.16
C HIS A 34 -2.67 4.01 0.98
N ASN A 35 -2.02 5.16 1.05
CA ASN A 35 -2.53 6.30 1.81
C ASN A 35 -3.88 6.78 1.27
N LYS A 36 -4.03 6.81 -0.05
CA LYS A 36 -5.30 7.20 -0.65
C LYS A 36 -6.43 6.23 -0.27
N GLY A 37 -6.14 4.93 -0.30
CA GLY A 37 -7.10 3.91 0.09
C GLY A 37 -7.49 4.00 1.56
N ILE A 38 -6.51 4.19 2.45
CA ILE A 38 -6.76 4.32 3.88
C ILE A 38 -7.57 5.59 4.18
N ASN A 39 -7.23 6.70 3.53
CA ASN A 39 -7.91 7.99 3.79
C ASN A 39 -9.39 7.96 3.42
N LEU A 40 -9.80 7.10 2.50
CA LEU A 40 -11.22 6.94 2.17
C LEU A 40 -12.04 6.41 3.33
N LEU A 41 -11.42 5.60 4.21
CA LEU A 41 -12.12 4.98 5.33
C LEU A 41 -11.89 5.69 6.66
N THR A 42 -10.97 6.64 6.72
CA THR A 42 -10.70 7.39 7.94
C THR A 42 -11.58 8.64 7.98
N GLY A 43 -12.26 8.85 8.99
CA GLY A 43 -13.18 9.97 9.12
C GLY A 43 -14.60 9.45 9.17
N THR A 44 -15.24 9.68 10.29
CA THR A 44 -16.61 9.23 10.50
C THR A 44 -17.57 10.15 9.79
N ARG A 45 -18.30 9.61 8.84
CA ARG A 45 -19.33 10.32 8.12
C ARG A 45 -20.65 9.63 8.34
N LEU A 46 -21.43 10.18 9.26
CA LEU A 46 -22.69 9.56 9.69
C LEU A 46 -23.83 9.85 8.72
N ASP A 47 -23.62 10.74 7.77
CA ASP A 47 -24.63 11.16 6.81
C ASP A 47 -24.60 10.39 5.48
N LEU A 48 -23.75 9.38 5.38
CA LEU A 48 -23.63 8.63 4.14
C LEU A 48 -24.77 7.61 3.97
N THR A 49 -25.25 7.51 2.75
CA THR A 49 -26.21 6.47 2.38
C THR A 49 -25.49 5.14 2.20
N LEU A 50 -26.26 4.05 2.20
CA LEU A 50 -25.67 2.72 1.96
C LEU A 50 -24.95 2.63 0.60
N PRO A 51 -25.52 3.11 -0.52
CA PRO A 51 -24.79 3.11 -1.79
C PRO A 51 -23.47 3.88 -1.73
N GLU A 52 -23.43 5.00 -1.01
CA GLU A 52 -22.19 5.78 -0.84
C GLU A 52 -21.15 5.02 -0.05
N ILE A 53 -21.54 4.32 1.00
CA ILE A 53 -20.64 3.48 1.79
C ILE A 53 -20.08 2.34 0.93
N MET A 54 -20.94 1.70 0.14
CA MET A 54 -20.53 0.61 -0.75
C MET A 54 -19.53 1.11 -1.81
N GLN A 55 -19.73 2.33 -2.31
CA GLN A 55 -18.80 2.91 -3.28
C GLN A 55 -17.44 3.20 -2.64
N LEU A 56 -17.42 3.73 -1.42
CA LEU A 56 -16.18 3.95 -0.69
C LEU A 56 -15.41 2.65 -0.47
N GLN A 57 -16.11 1.58 -0.15
CA GLN A 57 -15.47 0.27 0.03
C GLN A 57 -14.87 -0.26 -1.26
N LYS A 58 -15.57 -0.09 -2.38
CA LYS A 58 -15.03 -0.48 -3.69
C LYS A 58 -13.79 0.33 -4.05
N ASP A 59 -13.83 1.64 -3.81
CA ASP A 59 -12.70 2.51 -4.10
C ASP A 59 -11.51 2.17 -3.20
N HIS A 60 -11.77 1.87 -1.92
CA HIS A 60 -10.73 1.45 -0.99
C HIS A 60 -10.02 0.19 -1.51
N VAL A 61 -10.80 -0.82 -1.91
CA VAL A 61 -10.25 -2.07 -2.46
C VAL A 61 -9.41 -1.79 -3.69
N PHE A 62 -9.91 -0.93 -4.58
CA PHE A 62 -9.19 -0.57 -5.81
C PHE A 62 -7.80 0.01 -5.48
N TYR A 63 -7.75 0.98 -4.56
CA TYR A 63 -6.48 1.62 -4.21
C TYR A 63 -5.53 0.68 -3.47
N MET A 64 -6.05 -0.18 -2.60
CA MET A 64 -5.22 -1.16 -1.91
C MET A 64 -4.64 -2.18 -2.89
N GLN A 65 -5.41 -2.61 -3.89
CA GLN A 65 -4.90 -3.51 -4.92
C GLN A 65 -3.84 -2.83 -5.78
N LYS A 66 -4.03 -1.55 -6.09
CA LYS A 66 -3.00 -0.77 -6.80
C LYS A 66 -1.72 -0.68 -5.98
N SER A 67 -1.85 -0.39 -4.69
CA SER A 67 -0.69 -0.34 -3.80
C SER A 67 0.07 -1.66 -3.80
N LEU A 68 -0.65 -2.78 -3.70
CA LEU A 68 -0.03 -4.11 -3.71
C LEU A 68 0.78 -4.37 -4.98
N GLN A 69 0.29 -3.91 -6.12
CA GLN A 69 0.98 -4.09 -7.39
C GLN A 69 2.40 -3.51 -7.34
N TYR A 70 2.53 -2.31 -6.80
CA TYR A 70 3.83 -1.62 -6.73
C TYR A 70 4.66 -2.07 -5.53
N MET A 71 4.01 -2.32 -4.39
CA MET A 71 4.71 -2.83 -3.19
C MET A 71 5.29 -4.21 -3.42
N THR A 72 4.62 -5.06 -4.19
CA THR A 72 5.13 -6.39 -4.54
C THR A 72 6.42 -6.27 -5.36
N LYS A 73 6.47 -5.33 -6.29
CA LYS A 73 7.70 -5.09 -7.06
C LYS A 73 8.84 -4.57 -6.16
N ALA A 74 8.52 -3.65 -5.26
CA ALA A 74 9.51 -3.15 -4.31
C ALA A 74 10.03 -4.28 -3.41
N TYR A 75 9.13 -5.15 -2.95
CA TYR A 75 9.49 -6.30 -2.14
C TYR A 75 10.45 -7.24 -2.88
N GLN A 76 10.20 -7.50 -4.16
CA GLN A 76 11.06 -8.36 -4.97
C GLN A 76 12.47 -7.80 -5.08
N THR A 77 12.61 -6.50 -5.05
CA THR A 77 13.91 -5.83 -5.11
C THR A 77 14.62 -5.83 -3.75
N ASN A 78 13.87 -5.68 -2.67
CA ASN A 78 14.42 -5.66 -1.31
C ASN A 78 13.43 -6.31 -0.35
N GLU A 79 13.59 -7.61 -0.13
CA GLU A 79 12.68 -8.42 0.68
C GLU A 79 12.74 -8.12 2.17
N ASN A 80 13.75 -7.42 2.63
CA ASN A 80 13.96 -7.17 4.05
C ASN A 80 13.71 -5.72 4.47
N HIS A 81 13.07 -4.93 3.60
CA HIS A 81 12.75 -3.55 3.92
C HIS A 81 11.49 -3.48 4.81
N PRO A 82 11.61 -3.06 6.09
CA PRO A 82 10.46 -3.12 7.00
C PRO A 82 9.26 -2.31 6.54
N GLY A 83 9.48 -1.14 5.93
CA GLY A 83 8.40 -0.30 5.43
C GLY A 83 7.56 -0.99 4.37
N VAL A 84 8.21 -1.70 3.43
CA VAL A 84 7.51 -2.44 2.39
C VAL A 84 6.70 -3.59 3.00
N ILE A 85 7.32 -4.34 3.91
CA ILE A 85 6.67 -5.49 4.55
C ILE A 85 5.47 -5.03 5.36
N ARG A 86 5.61 -3.92 6.09
CA ARG A 86 4.50 -3.35 6.86
C ARG A 86 3.35 -2.93 5.96
N ALA A 87 3.66 -2.31 4.82
CA ALA A 87 2.63 -1.90 3.86
C ALA A 87 1.91 -3.12 3.26
N LEU A 88 2.67 -4.17 2.91
CA LEU A 88 2.06 -5.40 2.40
C LEU A 88 1.15 -6.05 3.44
N ALA A 89 1.62 -6.16 4.68
CA ALA A 89 0.82 -6.74 5.76
C ALA A 89 -0.48 -5.94 5.95
N GLY A 90 -0.38 -4.61 5.97
CA GLY A 90 -1.54 -3.74 6.15
C GLY A 90 -2.53 -3.83 4.99
N ALA A 91 -2.04 -3.88 3.77
CA ALA A 91 -2.91 -3.98 2.60
C ALA A 91 -3.67 -5.31 2.58
N TYR A 92 -2.98 -6.41 2.86
CA TYR A 92 -3.65 -7.72 2.91
C TYR A 92 -4.64 -7.80 4.07
N TYR A 93 -4.34 -7.16 5.21
CA TYR A 93 -5.30 -7.07 6.31
C TYR A 93 -6.58 -6.36 5.85
N SER A 94 -6.44 -5.21 5.18
CA SER A 94 -7.58 -4.44 4.67
C SER A 94 -8.39 -5.22 3.64
N LEU A 95 -7.74 -6.08 2.87
CA LEU A 95 -8.40 -6.89 1.84
C LEU A 95 -8.93 -8.22 2.39
N HIS A 96 -8.81 -8.45 3.68
CA HIS A 96 -9.26 -9.68 4.36
C HIS A 96 -8.56 -10.94 3.86
N ASP A 97 -7.32 -10.81 3.39
CA ASP A 97 -6.47 -11.95 3.06
C ASP A 97 -5.63 -12.30 4.28
N ASP A 98 -6.21 -13.09 5.18
CA ASP A 98 -5.61 -13.38 6.48
C ASP A 98 -4.31 -14.18 6.35
N GLU A 99 -4.23 -15.07 5.38
CA GLU A 99 -3.04 -15.89 5.17
C GLU A 99 -1.82 -15.03 4.79
N LYS A 100 -1.99 -14.16 3.81
CA LYS A 100 -0.88 -13.28 3.38
C LYS A 100 -0.57 -12.21 4.42
N HIS A 101 -1.59 -11.69 5.09
CA HIS A 101 -1.38 -10.76 6.19
C HIS A 101 -0.47 -11.39 7.25
N GLU A 102 -0.79 -12.61 7.65
CA GLU A 102 -0.02 -13.31 8.69
C GLU A 102 1.40 -13.59 8.23
N PHE A 103 1.59 -13.99 6.97
CA PHE A 103 2.91 -14.23 6.40
C PHE A 103 3.81 -13.00 6.55
N TYR A 104 3.34 -11.84 6.09
CA TYR A 104 4.14 -10.62 6.15
C TYR A 104 4.27 -10.08 7.57
N ASN A 105 3.24 -10.24 8.39
CA ASN A 105 3.28 -9.81 9.78
C ASN A 105 4.35 -10.59 10.57
N GLN A 106 4.43 -11.91 10.38
CA GLN A 106 5.45 -12.72 11.02
C GLN A 106 6.85 -12.37 10.54
N LYS A 107 6.98 -12.07 9.25
CA LYS A 107 8.27 -11.64 8.72
C LYS A 107 8.71 -10.31 9.32
N LEU A 108 7.78 -9.38 9.48
CA LEU A 108 8.05 -8.08 10.10
C LEU A 108 8.49 -8.25 11.56
N ILE A 109 7.79 -9.09 12.31
CA ILE A 109 8.12 -9.37 13.71
C ILE A 109 9.55 -9.92 13.82
N LYS A 110 9.92 -10.85 12.95
CA LYS A 110 11.28 -11.42 12.95
C LYS A 110 12.34 -10.37 12.67
N LEU A 111 12.10 -9.51 11.69
CA LEU A 111 13.04 -8.45 11.34
C LEU A 111 13.21 -7.44 12.47
N GLU A 112 12.11 -6.99 13.04
CA GLU A 112 12.14 -6.01 14.13
C GLU A 112 12.70 -6.61 15.41
N GLY A 113 12.39 -7.88 15.69
CA GLY A 113 12.94 -8.60 16.82
C GLY A 113 14.43 -8.77 16.72
N THR A 114 14.95 -9.08 15.53
CA THR A 114 16.38 -9.21 15.30
C THR A 114 17.09 -7.88 15.48
N GLU A 115 16.52 -6.81 14.92
CA GLU A 115 17.07 -5.46 15.07
C GLU A 115 17.02 -4.99 16.52
N GLY A 116 15.95 -5.35 17.24
CA GLY A 116 15.76 -4.96 18.64
C GLY A 116 16.71 -5.65 19.61
N ASN A 117 17.33 -6.77 19.19
CA ASN A 117 18.24 -7.54 20.03
C ASN A 117 19.70 -7.12 19.86
N ASP A 118 19.96 -6.24 18.94
CA ASP A 118 21.28 -5.69 18.72
C ASP A 118 21.50 -4.46 19.61
#